data_41b6476efc0a687e88bb1ab9ef3ff927
#
_entry.id   41b6476efc0a687e88bb1ab9ef3ff927
#
_cell.length_a   1.000
_cell.length_b   1.000
_cell.length_c   1.000
_cell.angle_alpha   90.00
_cell.angle_beta   90.00
_cell.angle_gamma   90.00
#
_symmetry.space_group_name_H-M   'P 1'
#
loop_
_entity.id
_entity.type
_entity.pdbx_description
1 polymer ?
#
loop_
_entity_poly.entity_id
_entity_poly.type
_entity_poly.pdbx_seq_one_letter_code
_entity_poly.pdbx_strand_id
1 'polypeptide(L)'
;AERGRARKAAADECRRERVGRMRERSAELAARAAELRPADDAALVAHILETARGHAGEIFSFLTAGAEPERLALLATLAEKDYLDADPALLEGHLPDRGAGGVCHDDKGDRVVCQDREAWERYVLCPRIGLEHLSAWRPAFPEALPEELARLIADDPRAAWAWLCERMSFSPAEHLAKLVGTPAGALASGEASEVTLRTLFVAACRSLGVPARLAPADGRAE
;
A
#
# COMPACT_ATOMS: atom_id res chain seq x y z
N ALA A 1 13.82 26.49 -38.77
CA ALA A 1 14.77 26.11 -37.69
C ALA A 1 14.61 27.04 -36.46
N GLU A 2 14.55 28.36 -36.64
CA GLU A 2 14.54 29.37 -35.56
C GLU A 2 13.23 29.34 -34.74
N ARG A 3 12.07 29.27 -35.41
CA ARG A 3 10.74 29.10 -34.75
C ARG A 3 10.66 27.83 -33.90
N GLY A 4 11.32 26.76 -34.33
CA GLY A 4 11.33 25.49 -33.57
C GLY A 4 12.15 25.62 -32.27
N ARG A 5 13.30 26.32 -32.34
CA ARG A 5 14.15 26.59 -31.18
C ARG A 5 13.44 27.49 -30.17
N ALA A 6 12.79 28.57 -30.63
CA ALA A 6 12.04 29.46 -29.75
C ALA A 6 10.89 28.77 -29.03
N ARG A 7 10.11 27.88 -29.72
CA ARG A 7 9.05 27.08 -29.11
C ARG A 7 9.58 26.11 -28.07
N LYS A 8 10.73 25.47 -28.35
CA LYS A 8 11.37 24.57 -27.37
C LYS A 8 11.82 25.34 -26.12
N ALA A 9 12.50 26.51 -26.32
CA ALA A 9 12.94 27.33 -25.19
C ALA A 9 11.78 27.78 -24.29
N ALA A 10 10.66 28.23 -24.89
CA ALA A 10 9.45 28.61 -24.15
C ALA A 10 8.82 27.43 -23.40
N ALA A 11 8.80 26.23 -24.01
CA ALA A 11 8.29 25.02 -23.35
C ALA A 11 9.19 24.59 -22.19
N ASP A 12 10.51 24.70 -22.35
CA ASP A 12 11.46 24.37 -21.29
C ASP A 12 11.39 25.37 -20.13
N GLU A 13 11.12 26.65 -20.40
CA GLU A 13 10.92 27.67 -19.37
C GLU A 13 9.61 27.42 -18.60
N CYS A 14 8.50 27.19 -19.29
CA CYS A 14 7.22 26.83 -18.66
C CYS A 14 7.33 25.56 -17.79
N ARG A 15 8.12 24.59 -18.23
CA ARG A 15 8.42 23.38 -17.44
C ARG A 15 9.17 23.71 -16.16
N ARG A 16 10.23 24.54 -16.25
CA ARG A 16 11.02 24.97 -15.08
C ARG A 16 10.17 25.71 -14.06
N GLU A 17 9.36 26.66 -14.50
CA GLU A 17 8.44 27.38 -13.63
C GLU A 17 7.44 26.44 -12.93
N ARG A 18 6.87 25.49 -13.67
CA ARG A 18 5.94 24.50 -13.09
C ARG A 18 6.62 23.64 -12.03
N VAL A 19 7.83 23.15 -12.31
CA VAL A 19 8.63 22.39 -11.34
C VAL A 19 8.98 23.24 -10.12
N GLY A 20 9.32 24.51 -10.31
CA GLY A 20 9.57 25.46 -9.22
C GLY A 20 8.34 25.58 -8.31
N ARG A 21 7.18 25.89 -8.88
CA ARG A 21 5.91 26.00 -8.11
C ARG A 21 5.54 24.70 -7.38
N MET A 22 5.79 23.54 -8.00
CA MET A 22 5.55 22.25 -7.33
C MET A 22 6.44 22.08 -6.10
N ARG A 23 7.74 22.40 -6.20
CA ARG A 23 8.68 22.31 -5.09
C ARG A 23 8.32 23.26 -3.95
N GLU A 24 8.01 24.52 -4.27
CA GLU A 24 7.54 25.50 -3.30
C GLU A 24 6.30 25.01 -2.57
N ARG A 25 5.31 24.49 -3.32
CA ARG A 25 4.09 23.93 -2.73
C ARG A 25 4.38 22.73 -1.81
N SER A 26 5.24 21.81 -2.22
CA SER A 26 5.63 20.67 -1.39
C SER A 26 6.33 21.10 -0.10
N ALA A 27 7.21 22.10 -0.18
CA ALA A 27 7.88 22.65 1.00
C ALA A 27 6.91 23.35 1.97
N GLU A 28 5.95 24.12 1.46
CA GLU A 28 4.90 24.74 2.29
C GLU A 28 4.05 23.67 3.01
N LEU A 29 3.67 22.61 2.30
CA LEU A 29 2.89 21.51 2.89
C LEU A 29 3.70 20.74 3.92
N ALA A 30 4.99 20.53 3.69
CA ALA A 30 5.90 19.90 4.64
C ALA A 30 6.03 20.73 5.93
N ALA A 31 6.21 22.04 5.81
CA ALA A 31 6.27 22.93 6.97
C ALA A 31 4.98 22.88 7.80
N ARG A 32 3.82 22.92 7.13
CA ARG A 32 2.52 22.81 7.82
C ARG A 32 2.31 21.43 8.47
N ALA A 33 2.74 20.36 7.83
CA ALA A 33 2.64 19.02 8.41
C ALA A 33 3.56 18.85 9.64
N ALA A 34 4.75 19.46 9.62
CA ALA A 34 5.67 19.47 10.74
C ALA A 34 5.11 20.16 12.00
N GLU A 35 4.23 21.16 11.82
CA GLU A 35 3.55 21.81 12.95
C GLU A 35 2.51 20.90 13.63
N LEU A 36 2.00 19.90 12.92
CA LEU A 36 0.94 19.00 13.34
C LEU A 36 1.44 17.65 13.85
N ARG A 37 2.76 17.40 13.77
CA ARG A 37 3.36 16.10 14.09
C ARG A 37 4.61 16.25 14.95
N PRO A 38 5.07 15.16 15.62
CA PRO A 38 6.34 15.16 16.36
C PRO A 38 7.51 15.62 15.50
N ALA A 39 8.45 16.32 16.10
CA ALA A 39 9.63 16.88 15.41
C ALA A 39 10.48 15.79 14.72
N ASP A 40 10.52 14.59 15.28
CA ASP A 40 11.27 13.45 14.75
C ASP A 40 10.72 12.97 13.39
N ASP A 41 9.44 13.24 13.10
CA ASP A 41 8.78 12.87 11.85
C ASP A 41 9.05 13.87 10.72
N ALA A 42 9.54 15.05 11.00
CA ALA A 42 9.61 16.17 10.06
C ALA A 42 10.42 15.85 8.80
N ALA A 43 11.55 15.17 8.94
CA ALA A 43 12.41 14.80 7.81
C ALA A 43 11.73 13.79 6.88
N LEU A 44 11.05 12.79 7.43
CA LEU A 44 10.31 11.79 6.67
C LEU A 44 9.12 12.41 5.94
N VAL A 45 8.34 13.25 6.62
CA VAL A 45 7.21 13.97 6.03
C VAL A 45 7.66 14.85 4.87
N ALA A 46 8.77 15.60 5.04
CA ALA A 46 9.32 16.44 3.99
C ALA A 46 9.73 15.61 2.77
N HIS A 47 10.42 14.49 2.98
CA HIS A 47 10.83 13.58 1.92
C HIS A 47 9.63 13.03 1.13
N ILE A 48 8.59 12.56 1.83
CA ILE A 48 7.37 12.01 1.22
C ILE A 48 6.69 13.07 0.35
N LEU A 49 6.44 14.27 0.89
CA LEU A 49 5.74 15.34 0.18
C LEU A 49 6.55 15.88 -1.01
N GLU A 50 7.87 15.95 -0.88
CA GLU A 50 8.75 16.34 -1.97
C GLU A 50 8.76 15.31 -3.11
N THR A 51 8.79 14.03 -2.76
CA THR A 51 8.75 12.92 -3.72
C THR A 51 7.39 12.83 -4.42
N ALA A 52 6.29 13.12 -3.73
CA ALA A 52 4.93 13.14 -4.28
C ALA A 52 4.71 14.22 -5.36
N ARG A 53 5.56 15.23 -5.45
CA ARG A 53 5.53 16.27 -6.50
C ARG A 53 4.17 16.94 -6.63
N GLY A 54 3.52 16.80 -7.80
CA GLY A 54 2.20 17.36 -8.08
C GLY A 54 1.07 16.75 -7.23
N HIS A 55 1.31 15.61 -6.64
CA HIS A 55 0.36 14.86 -5.79
C HIS A 55 0.54 15.14 -4.29
N ALA A 56 1.43 16.06 -3.93
CA ALA A 56 1.73 16.38 -2.53
C ALA A 56 0.50 16.87 -1.74
N GLY A 57 -0.48 17.50 -2.41
CA GLY A 57 -1.70 17.96 -1.77
C GLY A 57 -2.58 16.81 -1.26
N GLU A 58 -2.73 15.77 -2.04
CA GLU A 58 -3.49 14.57 -1.73
C GLU A 58 -2.83 13.79 -0.59
N ILE A 59 -1.50 13.59 -0.67
CA ILE A 59 -0.74 12.95 0.41
C ILE A 59 -0.81 13.76 1.70
N PHE A 60 -0.68 15.09 1.62
CA PHE A 60 -0.86 15.97 2.78
C PHE A 60 -2.26 15.85 3.38
N SER A 61 -3.30 15.79 2.55
CA SER A 61 -4.68 15.64 3.00
C SER A 61 -4.88 14.34 3.77
N PHE A 62 -4.35 13.22 3.24
CA PHE A 62 -4.36 11.95 3.96
C PHE A 62 -3.60 12.03 5.28
N LEU A 63 -2.39 12.58 5.27
CA LEU A 63 -1.52 12.68 6.45
C LEU A 63 -2.16 13.49 7.59
N THR A 64 -2.95 14.51 7.25
CA THR A 64 -3.54 15.45 8.22
C THR A 64 -5.02 15.22 8.50
N ALA A 65 -5.65 14.23 7.87
CA ALA A 65 -7.07 13.89 8.10
C ALA A 65 -7.33 13.35 9.52
N GLY A 66 -6.29 12.87 10.21
CA GLY A 66 -6.36 12.38 11.59
C GLY A 66 -5.01 12.47 12.29
N ALA A 67 -5.02 12.21 13.58
CA ALA A 67 -3.81 12.24 14.43
C ALA A 67 -3.16 10.85 14.58
N GLU A 68 -3.71 9.82 13.94
CA GLU A 68 -3.23 8.45 14.08
C GLU A 68 -1.80 8.32 13.55
N PRO A 69 -0.87 7.77 14.34
CA PRO A 69 0.52 7.57 13.91
C PRO A 69 0.62 6.58 12.73
N GLU A 70 -0.35 5.71 12.56
CA GLU A 70 -0.44 4.73 11.48
C GLU A 70 -0.49 5.38 10.09
N ARG A 71 -0.97 6.63 9.97
CA ARG A 71 -1.00 7.36 8.70
C ARG A 71 0.40 7.60 8.16
N LEU A 72 1.31 8.06 9.00
CA LEU A 72 2.69 8.26 8.61
C LEU A 72 3.41 6.91 8.42
N ALA A 73 3.18 5.96 9.32
CA ALA A 73 3.74 4.62 9.21
C ALA A 73 3.31 3.95 7.89
N LEU A 74 2.04 4.04 7.50
CA LEU A 74 1.56 3.51 6.22
C LEU A 74 2.27 4.18 5.04
N LEU A 75 2.37 5.51 5.02
CA LEU A 75 3.11 6.22 3.98
C LEU A 75 4.58 5.78 3.93
N ALA A 76 5.23 5.60 5.07
CA ALA A 76 6.62 5.16 5.16
C ALA A 76 6.86 3.77 4.55
N THR A 77 5.83 2.93 4.46
CA THR A 77 5.92 1.59 3.85
C THR A 77 5.74 1.60 2.33
N LEU A 78 5.29 2.71 1.74
CA LEU A 78 5.04 2.83 0.30
C LEU A 78 6.34 2.99 -0.50
N ALA A 79 6.31 2.56 -1.76
CA ALA A 79 7.36 2.91 -2.70
C ALA A 79 7.19 4.36 -3.19
N GLU A 80 8.29 5.02 -3.54
CA GLU A 80 8.28 6.42 -4.03
C GLU A 80 7.30 6.64 -5.19
N LYS A 81 7.15 5.65 -6.08
CA LYS A 81 6.20 5.72 -7.19
C LYS A 81 4.74 5.85 -6.73
N ASP A 82 4.42 5.30 -5.56
CA ASP A 82 3.06 5.29 -5.03
C ASP A 82 2.63 6.66 -4.52
N TYR A 83 3.59 7.49 -4.10
CA TYR A 83 3.29 8.88 -3.73
C TYR A 83 2.84 9.75 -4.93
N LEU A 84 3.09 9.29 -6.16
CA LEU A 84 2.77 10.05 -7.36
C LEU A 84 1.31 9.91 -7.80
N ASP A 85 0.59 8.88 -7.31
CA ASP A 85 -0.75 8.53 -7.77
C ASP A 85 -1.67 7.89 -6.70
N ALA A 86 -1.20 7.73 -5.46
CA ALA A 86 -2.01 7.15 -4.40
C ALA A 86 -3.18 8.08 -4.01
N ASP A 87 -4.40 7.58 -4.14
CA ASP A 87 -5.62 8.27 -3.74
C ASP A 87 -5.77 8.25 -2.20
N PRO A 88 -6.14 9.39 -1.55
CA PRO A 88 -6.41 9.44 -0.11
C PRO A 88 -7.44 8.41 0.35
N ALA A 89 -8.50 8.17 -0.41
CA ALA A 89 -9.53 7.20 -0.05
C ALA A 89 -9.00 5.77 -0.11
N LEU A 90 -8.11 5.47 -1.07
CA LEU A 90 -7.39 4.21 -1.13
C LEU A 90 -6.53 4.01 0.12
N LEU A 91 -5.78 5.02 0.52
CA LEU A 91 -4.92 4.97 1.70
C LEU A 91 -5.73 4.82 2.99
N GLU A 92 -6.88 5.51 3.13
CA GLU A 92 -7.81 5.34 4.24
C GLU A 92 -8.29 3.89 4.36
N GLY A 93 -8.61 3.24 3.23
CA GLY A 93 -9.01 1.83 3.21
C GLY A 93 -7.93 0.85 3.68
N HIS A 94 -6.69 1.30 3.81
CA HIS A 94 -5.59 0.49 4.33
C HIS A 94 -5.24 0.77 5.80
N LEU A 95 -5.84 1.79 6.40
CA LEU A 95 -5.66 1.99 7.84
C LEU A 95 -6.31 0.83 8.62
N PRO A 96 -5.66 0.33 9.66
CA PRO A 96 -6.26 -0.68 10.51
C PRO A 96 -7.43 -0.09 11.28
N ASP A 97 -8.43 -0.92 11.57
CA ASP A 97 -9.47 -0.55 12.53
C ASP A 97 -8.84 -0.16 13.87
N ARG A 98 -9.42 0.85 14.52
CA ARG A 98 -8.92 1.34 15.81
C ARG A 98 -8.86 0.20 16.82
N GLY A 99 -7.64 -0.15 17.24
CA GLY A 99 -7.38 -1.26 18.17
C GLY A 99 -6.96 -2.58 17.52
N ALA A 100 -6.92 -2.68 16.20
CA ALA A 100 -6.31 -3.79 15.49
C ALA A 100 -4.77 -3.63 15.45
N GLY A 101 -4.13 -3.63 16.59
CA GLY A 101 -2.70 -3.90 16.66
C GLY A 101 -2.43 -5.25 15.99
N GLY A 102 -1.36 -5.34 15.19
CA GLY A 102 -1.01 -6.59 14.53
C GLY A 102 -1.06 -7.76 15.52
N VAL A 103 -1.76 -8.81 15.14
CA VAL A 103 -1.83 -10.03 15.94
C VAL A 103 -0.77 -10.97 15.41
N CYS A 104 0.11 -11.40 16.31
CA CYS A 104 1.07 -12.47 16.07
C CYS A 104 0.69 -13.65 16.95
N HIS A 105 1.24 -14.83 16.67
CA HIS A 105 1.22 -15.94 17.61
C HIS A 105 2.57 -16.02 18.29
N ASP A 106 2.56 -16.22 19.59
CA ASP A 106 3.79 -16.48 20.35
C ASP A 106 4.29 -17.92 20.13
N ASP A 107 5.43 -18.25 20.73
CA ASP A 107 6.04 -19.60 20.64
C ASP A 107 5.13 -20.73 21.18
N LYS A 108 4.03 -20.37 21.85
CA LYS A 108 3.03 -21.30 22.38
C LYS A 108 1.77 -21.38 21.52
N GLY A 109 1.71 -20.54 20.46
CA GLY A 109 0.54 -20.44 19.60
C GLY A 109 -0.55 -19.53 20.15
N ASP A 110 -0.29 -18.80 21.26
CA ASP A 110 -1.26 -17.86 21.81
C ASP A 110 -1.24 -16.54 21.02
N ARG A 111 -2.43 -15.98 20.82
CA ARG A 111 -2.64 -14.74 20.11
C ARG A 111 -2.14 -13.54 20.92
N VAL A 112 -1.08 -12.91 20.46
CA VAL A 112 -0.46 -11.74 21.11
C VAL A 112 -0.41 -10.54 20.18
N VAL A 113 -0.44 -9.34 20.74
CA VAL A 113 -0.18 -8.12 19.95
C VAL A 113 1.25 -8.18 19.44
N CYS A 114 1.44 -7.95 18.14
CA CYS A 114 2.76 -7.96 17.52
C CYS A 114 3.67 -6.92 18.21
N GLN A 115 4.65 -7.39 18.96
CA GLN A 115 5.58 -6.52 19.69
C GLN A 115 6.64 -5.94 18.76
N ASP A 116 6.88 -6.58 17.61
CA ASP A 116 7.75 -6.09 16.57
C ASP A 116 6.98 -5.13 15.64
N ARG A 117 7.06 -3.84 15.97
CA ARG A 117 6.40 -2.79 15.21
C ARG A 117 6.92 -2.71 13.77
N GLU A 118 8.20 -2.92 13.52
CA GLU A 118 8.78 -2.90 12.18
C GLU A 118 8.23 -4.04 11.33
N ALA A 119 8.16 -5.25 11.88
CA ALA A 119 7.55 -6.39 11.20
C ALA A 119 6.06 -6.15 10.91
N TRP A 120 5.32 -5.56 11.85
CA TRP A 120 3.93 -5.22 11.65
C TRP A 120 3.73 -4.17 10.54
N GLU A 121 4.49 -3.08 10.59
CA GLU A 121 4.41 -2.03 9.56
C GLU A 121 4.73 -2.60 8.17
N ARG A 122 5.76 -3.45 8.08
CA ARG A 122 6.24 -3.98 6.81
C ARG A 122 5.39 -5.12 6.24
N TYR A 123 4.87 -6.00 7.10
CA TYR A 123 4.25 -7.25 6.67
C TYR A 123 2.74 -7.32 6.95
N VAL A 124 2.17 -6.33 7.63
CA VAL A 124 0.73 -6.19 7.86
C VAL A 124 0.22 -4.86 7.33
N LEU A 125 0.76 -3.73 7.80
CA LEU A 125 0.26 -2.39 7.45
C LEU A 125 0.50 -2.05 5.97
N CYS A 126 1.67 -2.40 5.42
CA CYS A 126 2.06 -2.07 4.06
C CYS A 126 1.02 -2.55 3.03
N PRO A 127 0.41 -1.64 2.24
CA PRO A 127 -0.58 -2.01 1.24
C PRO A 127 0.03 -2.66 -0.01
N ARG A 128 1.32 -2.39 -0.28
CA ARG A 128 2.03 -2.98 -1.41
C ARG A 128 2.55 -4.36 -1.06
N ILE A 129 2.29 -5.32 -1.93
CA ILE A 129 2.69 -6.71 -1.76
C ILE A 129 3.83 -7.07 -2.72
N GLY A 130 3.68 -6.71 -3.99
CA GLY A 130 4.64 -6.99 -5.04
C GLY A 130 4.67 -5.89 -6.10
N LEU A 131 4.47 -6.26 -7.36
CA LEU A 131 4.51 -5.36 -8.52
C LEU A 131 3.12 -4.93 -9.01
N GLU A 132 2.06 -5.33 -8.34
CA GLU A 132 0.68 -4.97 -8.66
C GLU A 132 0.45 -3.46 -8.56
N HIS A 133 -0.61 -2.96 -9.21
CA HIS A 133 -1.11 -1.63 -8.93
C HIS A 133 -1.72 -1.56 -7.54
N LEU A 134 -1.47 -0.46 -6.82
CA LEU A 134 -2.12 -0.22 -5.54
C LEU A 134 -3.65 -0.22 -5.72
N SER A 135 -4.35 -0.90 -4.83
CA SER A 135 -5.82 -0.95 -4.80
C SER A 135 -6.29 -1.08 -3.36
N ALA A 136 -7.48 -0.60 -3.05
CA ALA A 136 -8.07 -0.71 -1.72
C ALA A 136 -8.57 -2.14 -1.46
N TRP A 137 -7.65 -3.09 -1.39
CA TRP A 137 -7.99 -4.51 -1.21
C TRP A 137 -8.33 -4.88 0.24
N ARG A 138 -7.79 -4.18 1.23
CA ARG A 138 -7.96 -4.55 2.63
C ARG A 138 -9.44 -4.65 3.05
N PRO A 139 -10.32 -3.69 2.75
CA PRO A 139 -11.73 -3.79 3.13
C PRO A 139 -12.50 -4.88 2.35
N ALA A 140 -12.03 -5.30 1.18
CA ALA A 140 -12.72 -6.28 0.36
C ALA A 140 -12.65 -7.71 0.95
N PHE A 141 -11.63 -8.05 1.71
CA PHE A 141 -11.46 -9.38 2.27
C PHE A 141 -12.42 -9.67 3.43
N PRO A 142 -12.60 -8.81 4.45
CA PRO A 142 -13.60 -9.04 5.50
C PRO A 142 -15.02 -9.25 4.96
N GLU A 143 -15.38 -8.59 3.86
CA GLU A 143 -16.67 -8.76 3.20
C GLU A 143 -16.79 -10.10 2.46
N ALA A 144 -15.68 -10.61 1.91
CA ALA A 144 -15.66 -11.84 1.12
C ALA A 144 -15.41 -13.12 1.94
N LEU A 145 -14.78 -12.98 3.11
CA LEU A 145 -14.40 -14.11 3.96
C LEU A 145 -15.51 -14.43 4.98
N PRO A 146 -15.99 -15.69 5.05
CA PRO A 146 -16.82 -16.14 6.17
C PRO A 146 -16.08 -15.95 7.51
N GLU A 147 -16.81 -15.53 8.55
CA GLU A 147 -16.22 -15.24 9.87
C GLU A 147 -15.43 -16.42 10.45
N GLU A 148 -15.95 -17.64 10.30
CA GLU A 148 -15.27 -18.85 10.75
C GLU A 148 -13.95 -19.10 10.02
N LEU A 149 -13.92 -18.82 8.70
CA LEU A 149 -12.72 -18.93 7.91
C LEU A 149 -11.70 -17.84 8.28
N ALA A 150 -12.16 -16.62 8.55
CA ALA A 150 -11.29 -15.53 8.99
C ALA A 150 -10.59 -15.87 10.32
N ARG A 151 -11.31 -16.51 11.26
CA ARG A 151 -10.71 -17.02 12.50
C ARG A 151 -9.70 -18.14 12.23
N LEU A 152 -10.05 -19.09 11.36
CA LEU A 152 -9.16 -20.19 11.00
C LEU A 152 -7.87 -19.69 10.32
N ILE A 153 -7.95 -18.70 9.44
CA ILE A 153 -6.77 -18.10 8.79
C ILE A 153 -5.85 -17.41 9.81
N ALA A 154 -6.44 -16.80 10.85
CA ALA A 154 -5.63 -16.17 11.89
C ALA A 154 -4.81 -17.22 12.69
N ASP A 155 -5.31 -18.44 12.82
CA ASP A 155 -4.64 -19.54 13.50
C ASP A 155 -3.75 -20.37 12.55
N ASP A 156 -4.20 -20.60 11.32
CA ASP A 156 -3.45 -21.30 10.26
C ASP A 156 -3.61 -20.58 8.92
N PRO A 157 -2.65 -19.77 8.51
CA PRO A 157 -2.71 -19.03 7.23
C PRO A 157 -2.89 -19.93 5.99
N ARG A 158 -2.52 -21.23 6.06
CA ARG A 158 -2.73 -22.17 4.95
C ARG A 158 -4.20 -22.34 4.58
N ALA A 159 -5.11 -22.06 5.51
CA ALA A 159 -6.55 -22.05 5.22
C ALA A 159 -6.94 -20.98 4.18
N ALA A 160 -6.26 -19.82 4.17
CA ALA A 160 -6.44 -18.81 3.12
C ALA A 160 -6.05 -19.34 1.73
N TRP A 161 -4.94 -20.07 1.66
CA TRP A 161 -4.49 -20.67 0.40
C TRP A 161 -5.49 -21.70 -0.14
N ALA A 162 -5.97 -22.60 0.70
CA ALA A 162 -6.97 -23.60 0.32
C ALA A 162 -8.25 -22.92 -0.20
N TRP A 163 -8.77 -21.94 0.52
CA TRP A 163 -9.96 -21.18 0.13
C TRP A 163 -9.79 -20.45 -1.20
N LEU A 164 -8.62 -19.84 -1.43
CA LEU A 164 -8.31 -19.16 -2.69
C LEU A 164 -8.24 -20.16 -3.85
N CYS A 165 -7.60 -21.31 -3.67
CA CYS A 165 -7.51 -22.36 -4.70
C CYS A 165 -8.88 -22.91 -5.11
N GLU A 166 -9.83 -22.97 -4.19
CA GLU A 166 -11.20 -23.41 -4.50
C GLU A 166 -12.04 -22.34 -5.21
N ARG A 167 -11.74 -21.06 -4.93
CA ARG A 167 -12.55 -19.93 -5.41
C ARG A 167 -12.06 -19.34 -6.71
N MET A 168 -10.73 -19.40 -6.96
CA MET A 168 -10.10 -18.72 -8.09
C MET A 168 -9.92 -19.64 -9.27
N SER A 169 -10.30 -19.17 -10.45
CA SER A 169 -9.98 -19.81 -11.73
C SER A 169 -8.65 -19.29 -12.27
N PHE A 170 -7.88 -20.16 -12.94
CA PHE A 170 -6.62 -19.74 -13.56
C PHE A 170 -6.90 -18.81 -14.77
N SER A 171 -6.19 -17.65 -14.81
CA SER A 171 -6.24 -16.69 -15.91
C SER A 171 -5.06 -16.87 -16.86
N PRO A 172 -5.27 -17.56 -18.01
CA PRO A 172 -4.18 -17.75 -18.98
C PRO A 172 -3.74 -16.43 -19.63
N ALA A 173 -4.67 -15.50 -19.83
CA ALA A 173 -4.38 -14.19 -20.44
C ALA A 173 -3.46 -13.35 -19.56
N GLU A 174 -3.73 -13.28 -18.25
CA GLU A 174 -2.88 -12.60 -17.27
C GLU A 174 -1.50 -13.25 -17.19
N HIS A 175 -1.44 -14.57 -17.15
CA HIS A 175 -0.19 -15.34 -17.13
C HIS A 175 0.68 -15.06 -18.37
N LEU A 176 0.11 -15.09 -19.56
CA LEU A 176 0.82 -14.82 -20.82
C LEU A 176 1.29 -13.36 -20.92
N ALA A 177 0.48 -12.41 -20.46
CA ALA A 177 0.82 -11.00 -20.45
C ALA A 177 1.83 -10.64 -19.35
N LYS A 178 2.16 -11.56 -18.43
CA LYS A 178 3.00 -11.33 -17.25
C LYS A 178 2.51 -10.15 -16.40
N LEU A 179 1.21 -9.98 -16.36
CA LEU A 179 0.55 -8.98 -15.52
C LEU A 179 0.34 -9.55 -14.11
N VAL A 180 0.35 -8.67 -13.14
CA VAL A 180 -0.07 -8.99 -11.78
C VAL A 180 -1.38 -8.28 -11.54
N GLY A 181 -2.44 -9.04 -11.35
CA GLY A 181 -3.75 -8.50 -11.03
C GLY A 181 -3.75 -7.81 -9.67
N THR A 182 -4.57 -6.78 -9.52
CA THR A 182 -4.78 -6.18 -8.19
C THR A 182 -5.56 -7.16 -7.32
N PRO A 183 -5.25 -7.28 -6.01
CA PRO A 183 -5.97 -8.20 -5.13
C PRO A 183 -7.49 -7.97 -5.13
N ALA A 184 -7.94 -6.71 -5.08
CA ALA A 184 -9.37 -6.39 -5.12
C ALA A 184 -10.01 -6.79 -6.46
N GLY A 185 -9.34 -6.53 -7.59
CA GLY A 185 -9.83 -6.87 -8.92
C GLY A 185 -9.91 -8.39 -9.14
N ALA A 186 -8.87 -9.12 -8.75
CA ALA A 186 -8.84 -10.57 -8.86
C ALA A 186 -9.91 -11.23 -7.98
N LEU A 187 -10.08 -10.75 -6.73
CA LEU A 187 -11.13 -11.24 -5.83
C LEU A 187 -12.54 -11.04 -6.43
N ALA A 188 -12.76 -9.88 -7.06
CA ALA A 188 -14.05 -9.55 -7.70
C ALA A 188 -14.31 -10.36 -8.97
N SER A 189 -13.28 -10.62 -9.80
CA SER A 189 -13.41 -11.39 -11.04
C SER A 189 -13.46 -12.90 -10.82
N GLY A 190 -12.87 -13.39 -9.74
CA GLY A 190 -12.69 -14.82 -9.50
C GLY A 190 -11.62 -15.46 -10.40
N GLU A 191 -10.73 -14.63 -11.01
CA GLU A 191 -9.65 -15.10 -11.88
C GLU A 191 -8.29 -14.59 -11.38
N ALA A 192 -7.27 -15.45 -11.46
CA ALA A 192 -5.92 -15.09 -11.09
C ALA A 192 -4.87 -15.91 -11.85
N SER A 193 -3.74 -15.30 -12.19
CA SER A 193 -2.52 -16.02 -12.50
C SER A 193 -1.90 -16.59 -11.23
N GLU A 194 -0.88 -17.44 -11.36
CA GLU A 194 -0.17 -17.97 -10.19
C GLU A 194 0.44 -16.84 -9.33
N VAL A 195 1.00 -15.80 -9.96
CA VAL A 195 1.58 -14.66 -9.25
C VAL A 195 0.50 -13.87 -8.52
N THR A 196 -0.62 -13.59 -9.20
CA THR A 196 -1.77 -12.91 -8.59
C THR A 196 -2.38 -13.71 -7.45
N LEU A 197 -2.45 -15.04 -7.55
CA LEU A 197 -2.93 -15.90 -6.47
C LEU A 197 -2.05 -15.80 -5.21
N ARG A 198 -0.74 -15.76 -5.36
CA ARG A 198 0.18 -15.52 -4.25
C ARG A 198 0.01 -14.13 -3.63
N THR A 199 -0.21 -13.12 -4.47
CA THR A 199 -0.49 -11.75 -4.03
C THR A 199 -1.81 -11.69 -3.25
N LEU A 200 -2.86 -12.38 -3.72
CA LEU A 200 -4.14 -12.55 -3.02
C LEU A 200 -3.98 -13.19 -1.65
N PHE A 201 -3.17 -14.25 -1.56
CA PHE A 201 -2.89 -14.91 -0.28
C PHE A 201 -2.29 -13.93 0.74
N VAL A 202 -1.27 -13.18 0.34
CA VAL A 202 -0.65 -12.16 1.20
C VAL A 202 -1.67 -11.09 1.60
N ALA A 203 -2.50 -10.63 0.65
CA ALA A 203 -3.55 -9.65 0.93
C ALA A 203 -4.57 -10.17 1.94
N ALA A 204 -5.03 -11.43 1.80
CA ALA A 204 -5.95 -12.07 2.74
C ALA A 204 -5.35 -12.14 4.15
N CYS A 205 -4.12 -12.61 4.28
CA CYS A 205 -3.43 -12.66 5.57
C CYS A 205 -3.31 -11.27 6.20
N ARG A 206 -2.80 -10.29 5.47
CA ARG A 206 -2.63 -8.91 5.96
C ARG A 206 -3.96 -8.23 6.33
N SER A 207 -5.05 -8.54 5.63
CA SER A 207 -6.37 -7.99 5.96
C SER A 207 -6.89 -8.46 7.32
N LEU A 208 -6.42 -9.62 7.75
CA LEU A 208 -6.75 -10.22 9.05
C LEU A 208 -5.68 -9.97 10.14
N GLY A 209 -4.69 -9.11 9.84
CA GLY A 209 -3.62 -8.78 10.77
C GLY A 209 -2.51 -9.84 10.86
N VAL A 210 -2.50 -10.83 9.98
CA VAL A 210 -1.47 -11.87 9.92
C VAL A 210 -0.30 -11.37 9.07
N PRO A 211 0.93 -11.30 9.60
CA PRO A 211 2.11 -10.92 8.83
C PRO A 211 2.34 -11.88 7.66
N ALA A 212 2.50 -11.32 6.46
CA ALA A 212 2.77 -12.11 5.26
C ALA A 212 3.50 -11.28 4.20
N ARG A 213 4.31 -11.96 3.36
CA ARG A 213 5.03 -11.33 2.25
C ARG A 213 5.23 -12.30 1.09
N LEU A 214 5.66 -11.77 -0.05
CA LEU A 214 6.27 -12.55 -1.11
C LEU A 214 7.79 -12.63 -0.85
N ALA A 215 8.35 -13.84 -0.84
CA ALA A 215 9.77 -14.07 -0.67
C ALA A 215 10.55 -13.41 -1.82
N PRO A 216 11.57 -12.58 -1.55
CA PRO A 216 12.31 -11.87 -2.60
C PRO A 216 13.04 -12.80 -3.58
N ALA A 217 13.39 -14.00 -3.15
CA ALA A 217 14.19 -14.93 -3.94
C ALA A 217 13.40 -15.62 -5.07
N ASP A 218 12.14 -15.98 -4.81
CA ASP A 218 11.35 -16.81 -5.73
C ASP A 218 9.85 -16.42 -5.79
N GLY A 219 9.46 -15.36 -5.08
CA GLY A 219 8.09 -14.88 -5.04
C GLY A 219 7.10 -15.82 -4.36
N ARG A 220 7.57 -16.82 -3.59
CA ARG A 220 6.66 -17.64 -2.77
C ARG A 220 6.06 -16.79 -1.67
N ALA A 221 4.80 -17.06 -1.34
CA ALA A 221 4.14 -16.42 -0.20
C ALA A 221 4.58 -17.10 1.11
N GLU A 222 4.95 -16.27 2.09
CA GLU A 222 5.37 -16.67 3.43
C GLU A 222 4.88 -15.68 4.47
#